data_44ea3958ec62be5acccde874a1cb0545
#
_entry.id   44ea3958ec62be5acccde874a1cb0545
#
_cell.length_a   1.000
_cell.length_b   1.000
_cell.length_c   1.000
_cell.angle_alpha   90.00
_cell.angle_beta   90.00
_cell.angle_gamma   90.00
#
_symmetry.space_group_name_H-M   'P 1'
#
loop_
_entity.id
_entity.type
_entity.pdbx_description
1 polymer ?
#
loop_
_entity_poly.entity_id
_entity_poly.type
_entity_poly.pdbx_seq_one_letter_code
_entity_poly.pdbx_strand_id
1 'polypeptide(L)' 'MSDDTRTVTYRPPIRRVIRGLISDYGSVTDDLLVAMTHAETTADAETIRETIDRLERNGTIYNVSGDATAPRWKVTRP' A
#
# COMPACT_ATOMS: atom_id res chain seq x y z
N MET A 1 -21.06 -16.18 23.85
CA MET A 1 -20.56 -15.81 23.53
C MET A 1 -19.96 -15.36 22.99
N SER A 2 -19.95 -15.41 22.60
CA SER A 2 -19.30 -15.01 22.08
C SER A 2 -18.72 -14.41 21.53
N ASP A 3 -18.64 -14.48 21.30
CA ASP A 3 -18.07 -14.02 20.78
C ASP A 3 -17.68 -13.33 20.22
N ASP A 4 -17.73 -13.41 20.15
CA ASP A 4 -17.35 -12.87 19.64
C ASP A 4 -17.12 -12.25 19.03
N THR A 5 -17.31 -12.39 19.11
CA THR A 5 -17.13 -11.99 18.51
C THR A 5 -16.60 -11.25 18.13
N ARG A 6 -16.37 -11.44 18.31
CA ARG A 6 -15.70 -10.85 17.89
C ARG A 6 -15.57 -10.50 17.01
N THR A 7 -15.85 -10.25 17.28
CA THR A 7 -15.81 -9.76 16.02
C THR A 7 -14.52 -9.26 15.59
N VAL A 8 -13.77 -10.14 15.27
CA VAL A 8 -12.49 -9.75 14.75
C VAL A 8 -12.71 -9.25 13.37
N THR A 9 -12.58 -7.97 13.20
CA THR A 9 -12.58 -7.41 11.88
C THR A 9 -11.22 -7.71 11.31
N TYR A 10 -11.18 -8.54 10.30
CA TYR A 10 -9.92 -8.84 9.63
C TYR A 10 -9.38 -7.59 8.97
N ARG A 11 -8.14 -7.27 9.26
CA ARG A 11 -7.47 -6.15 8.61
C ARG A 11 -6.25 -6.68 7.88
N PRO A 12 -6.24 -6.61 6.56
CA PRO A 12 -5.07 -7.08 5.83
C PRO A 12 -3.87 -6.21 6.15
N PRO A 13 -2.67 -6.79 6.14
CA PRO A 13 -1.47 -5.98 6.35
C PRO A 13 -1.36 -4.87 5.32
N ILE A 14 -0.88 -3.71 5.77
CA ILE A 14 -0.77 -2.55 4.89
C ILE A 14 0.06 -2.87 3.64
N ARG A 15 1.18 -3.56 3.82
CA ARG A 15 2.04 -3.89 2.68
C ARG A 15 1.33 -4.74 1.64
N ARG A 16 0.44 -5.63 2.08
CA ARG A 16 -0.32 -6.48 1.16
C ARG A 16 -1.32 -5.65 0.37
N VAL A 17 -2.00 -4.73 1.04
CA VAL A 17 -2.96 -3.86 0.37
C VAL A 17 -2.24 -3.01 -0.67
N ILE A 18 -1.09 -2.43 -0.31
CA ILE A 18 -0.31 -1.61 -1.24
C ILE A 18 0.09 -2.42 -2.47
N ARG A 19 0.67 -3.61 -2.26
CA ARG A 19 1.08 -4.46 -3.37
C ARG A 19 -0.09 -4.83 -4.27
N GLY A 20 -1.21 -5.21 -3.64
CA GLY A 20 -2.40 -5.61 -4.39
C GLY A 20 -2.95 -4.48 -5.23
N LEU A 21 -3.01 -3.27 -4.67
CA LEU A 21 -3.52 -2.11 -5.41
C LEU A 21 -2.63 -1.80 -6.61
N ILE A 22 -1.32 -1.80 -6.40
CA ILE A 22 -0.40 -1.52 -7.50
C ILE A 22 -0.53 -2.60 -8.58
N SER A 23 -0.60 -3.86 -8.18
CA SER A 23 -0.73 -4.96 -9.11
C SER A 23 -2.02 -4.87 -9.91
N ASP A 24 -3.12 -4.54 -9.23
CA ASP A 24 -4.43 -4.46 -9.88
C ASP A 24 -4.50 -3.33 -10.90
N TYR A 25 -3.84 -2.22 -10.63
CA TYR A 25 -3.90 -1.04 -11.50
C TYR A 25 -2.74 -0.95 -12.46
N GLY A 26 -1.73 -1.81 -12.31
CA GLY A 26 -0.53 -1.78 -13.14
C GLY A 26 0.49 -0.78 -12.64
N SER A 27 0.09 0.45 -12.40
CA SER A 27 0.93 1.45 -11.75
C SER A 27 0.01 2.46 -11.08
N VAL A 28 0.50 3.06 -9.98
CA VAL A 28 -0.31 3.98 -9.17
C VAL A 28 0.57 5.13 -8.71
N THR A 29 0.05 6.35 -8.82
CA THR A 29 0.78 7.50 -8.28
C THR A 29 0.81 7.42 -6.76
N ASP A 30 1.81 8.07 -6.17
CA ASP A 30 2.01 8.01 -4.73
C ASP A 30 0.78 8.53 -3.97
N ASP A 31 0.26 9.68 -4.38
CA ASP A 31 -0.88 10.28 -3.69
C ASP A 31 -2.11 9.39 -3.75
N LEU A 32 -2.36 8.82 -4.90
CA LEU A 32 -3.51 7.92 -5.06
C LEU A 32 -3.33 6.65 -4.26
N LEU A 33 -2.11 6.11 -4.24
CA LEU A 33 -1.83 4.90 -3.48
C LEU A 33 -2.06 5.14 -1.99
N VAL A 34 -1.60 6.27 -1.46
CA VAL A 34 -1.82 6.60 -0.06
C VAL A 34 -3.31 6.71 0.23
N ALA A 35 -4.06 7.41 -0.63
CA ALA A 35 -5.49 7.59 -0.41
C ALA A 35 -6.25 6.27 -0.46
N MET A 36 -5.95 5.42 -1.42
CA MET A 36 -6.63 4.14 -1.54
C MET A 36 -6.27 3.20 -0.39
N THR A 37 -5.02 3.20 0.02
CA THR A 37 -4.59 2.36 1.13
C THR A 37 -5.24 2.81 2.42
N HIS A 38 -5.33 4.13 2.63
CA HIS A 38 -6.02 4.66 3.79
C HIS A 38 -7.49 4.21 3.81
N ALA A 39 -8.15 4.26 2.67
CA ALA A 39 -9.55 3.86 2.58
C ALA A 39 -9.75 2.39 2.93
N GLU A 40 -8.77 1.55 2.62
CA GLU A 40 -8.89 0.11 2.84
C GLU A 40 -8.44 -0.34 4.21
N THR A 41 -7.48 0.36 4.80
CA THR A 41 -6.84 -0.10 6.04
C THR A 41 -7.10 0.81 7.22
N THR A 42 -7.57 2.02 6.98
CA THR A 42 -7.72 3.10 7.97
C THR A 42 -6.39 3.49 8.63
N ALA A 43 -5.27 3.01 8.13
CA ALA A 43 -3.97 3.44 8.59
C ALA A 43 -3.74 4.89 8.21
N ASP A 44 -2.96 5.61 9.01
CA ASP A 44 -2.71 7.02 8.69
C ASP A 44 -1.68 7.14 7.57
N ALA A 45 -1.61 8.34 6.98
CA ALA A 45 -0.76 8.58 5.82
C ALA A 45 0.72 8.35 6.15
N GLU A 46 1.14 8.71 7.34
CA GLU A 46 2.54 8.55 7.72
C GLU A 46 2.94 7.09 7.75
N THR A 47 2.11 6.25 8.35
CA THR A 47 2.36 4.81 8.41
C THR A 47 2.38 4.21 7.01
N ILE A 48 1.46 4.64 6.16
CA ILE A 48 1.39 4.16 4.78
C ILE A 48 2.65 4.56 4.03
N ARG A 49 3.10 5.81 4.16
CA ARG A 49 4.30 6.26 3.46
C ARG A 49 5.55 5.54 3.95
N GLU A 50 5.62 5.24 5.24
CA GLU A 50 6.72 4.45 5.77
C GLU A 50 6.75 3.06 5.16
N THR A 51 5.57 2.46 4.99
CA THR A 51 5.48 1.13 4.40
C THR A 51 5.87 1.16 2.93
N ILE A 52 5.42 2.17 2.19
CA ILE A 52 5.81 2.35 0.79
C ILE A 52 7.33 2.48 0.69
N ASP A 53 7.92 3.30 1.54
CA ASP A 53 9.36 3.50 1.54
C ASP A 53 10.11 2.19 1.80
N ARG A 54 9.61 1.39 2.73
CA ARG A 54 10.22 0.11 3.04
C ARG A 54 10.10 -0.85 1.86
N LEU A 55 8.94 -0.88 1.20
CA LEU A 55 8.75 -1.74 0.04
C LEU A 55 9.67 -1.35 -1.12
N GLU A 56 9.87 -0.05 -1.29
CA GLU A 56 10.81 0.42 -2.31
C GLU A 56 12.25 0.02 -1.93
N ARG A 57 12.59 0.19 -0.67
CA ARG A 57 13.94 -0.07 -0.21
C ARG A 57 14.31 -1.54 -0.33
N ASN A 58 13.34 -2.44 -0.12
CA ASN A 58 13.61 -3.87 -0.24
C ASN A 58 13.36 -4.41 -1.66
N GLY A 59 13.03 -3.53 -2.60
CA GLY A 59 12.93 -3.92 -4.01
C GLY A 59 11.60 -4.52 -4.42
N THR A 60 10.58 -4.48 -3.54
CA THR A 60 9.27 -5.04 -3.88
C THR A 60 8.53 -4.16 -4.89
N ILE A 61 8.68 -2.84 -4.77
CA ILE A 61 8.09 -1.88 -5.70
C ILE A 61 9.17 -0.91 -6.16
N TYR A 62 8.92 -0.21 -7.25
CA TYR A 62 9.87 0.77 -7.75
C TYR A 62 9.14 1.93 -8.40
N ASN A 63 9.82 3.06 -8.48
CA ASN A 63 9.28 4.28 -9.06
C ASN A 63 9.55 4.28 -10.56
N VAL A 64 8.51 4.08 -11.37
CA VAL A 64 8.68 4.03 -12.83
C VAL A 64 8.72 5.40 -13.46
N SER A 65 8.34 6.45 -12.71
CA SER A 65 8.34 7.80 -13.30
C SER A 65 9.74 8.39 -13.39
N GLY A 66 10.65 7.91 -12.55
CA GLY A 66 11.98 8.50 -12.47
C GLY A 66 12.01 9.84 -11.76
N ASP A 67 10.88 10.30 -11.24
CA ASP A 67 10.75 11.60 -10.58
C ASP A 67 10.47 11.38 -9.10
N ALA A 68 11.43 11.71 -8.25
CA ALA A 68 11.29 11.47 -6.81
C ALA A 68 10.21 12.35 -6.19
N THR A 69 9.85 13.47 -6.82
CA THR A 69 8.81 14.36 -6.29
C THR A 69 7.42 13.96 -6.73
N ALA A 70 7.30 13.09 -7.72
CA ALA A 70 6.01 12.62 -8.21
C ALA A 70 6.12 11.14 -8.57
N PRO A 71 6.35 10.28 -7.57
CA PRO A 71 6.58 8.86 -7.87
C PRO A 71 5.33 8.19 -8.40
N ARG A 72 5.55 7.22 -9.28
CA ARG A 72 4.52 6.32 -9.75
C ARG A 72 5.04 4.92 -9.49
N TRP A 73 4.29 4.17 -8.71
CA TRP A 73 4.75 2.89 -8.19
C TRP A 73 4.32 1.72 -9.05
N LYS A 74 5.21 0.77 -9.19
CA LYS A 74 4.92 -0.46 -9.89
C LYS A 74 5.56 -1.62 -9.12
N VAL A 75 4.93 -2.79 -9.18
CA VAL A 75 5.49 -3.97 -8.54
C VAL A 75 6.66 -4.48 -9.37
N THR A 76 7.77 -4.78 -8.70
CA THR A 76 9.00 -5.19 -9.37
C THR A 76 8.79 -6.49 -10.14
N ARG A 77 8.06 -7.41 -9.56
CA ARG A 77 7.76 -8.67 -10.21
C ARG A 77 6.30 -9.01 -9.98
N PRO A 78 5.63 -9.50 -11.00
CA PRO A 78 4.26 -9.96 -10.85
C PRO A 78 4.18 -11.20 -9.98
#